data_56fb570edacab3dc2ff5439e2fa77551
#
_entry.id   56fb570edacab3dc2ff5439e2fa77551
#
_cell.length_a   1.000
_cell.length_b   1.000
_cell.length_c   1.000
_cell.angle_alpha   90.00
_cell.angle_beta   90.00
_cell.angle_gamma   90.00
#
_symmetry.space_group_name_H-M   'P 1'
#
loop_
_entity.id
_entity.type
_entity.pdbx_description
1 polymer ?
#
loop_
_entity_poly.entity_id
_entity_poly.type
_entity_poly.pdbx_seq_one_letter_code
_entity_poly.pdbx_strand_id
1 'polypeptide(L)'
;MSKETTFADAVVEALNRAKILGVRAGTEHRYTGVWTVVVDGRVFARSWNDKPTGWFRAFRKQPSGTIQAGDLEIPVRAKLVRSARIRDAVTAAFAEKYNTKGSRKWVEGFAEPERVVNTIEFVPG
;
A
#
# COMPACT_ATOMS: atom_id res chain seq x y z
N MET A 1 1.13 -28.27 3.50
CA MET A 1 2.04 -27.12 3.61
C MET A 1 1.25 -25.84 3.55
N SER A 2 1.45 -24.98 4.49
CA SER A 2 0.73 -23.73 4.52
C SER A 2 1.24 -22.77 3.44
N LYS A 3 0.33 -22.08 2.81
CA LYS A 3 0.65 -21.06 1.84
C LYS A 3 1.17 -19.82 2.56
N GLU A 4 2.30 -19.30 2.12
CA GLU A 4 2.82 -18.09 2.70
C GLU A 4 1.93 -16.91 2.37
N THR A 5 1.54 -16.17 3.41
CA THR A 5 0.70 -14.98 3.28
C THR A 5 1.45 -13.70 3.62
N THR A 6 2.74 -13.83 4.01
CA THR A 6 3.59 -12.71 4.36
C THR A 6 4.85 -12.71 3.51
N PHE A 7 5.42 -11.53 3.32
CA PHE A 7 6.69 -11.40 2.60
C PHE A 7 7.85 -11.85 3.48
N ALA A 8 8.95 -12.25 2.84
CA ALA A 8 10.20 -12.53 3.55
C ALA A 8 10.69 -11.27 4.29
N ASP A 9 11.39 -11.46 5.40
CA ASP A 9 11.85 -10.35 6.24
C ASP A 9 12.65 -9.30 5.49
N ALA A 10 13.54 -9.71 4.59
CA ALA A 10 14.34 -8.78 3.79
C ALA A 10 13.47 -7.92 2.88
N VAL A 11 12.41 -8.49 2.33
CA VAL A 11 11.45 -7.77 1.49
C VAL A 11 10.67 -6.77 2.33
N VAL A 12 10.16 -7.19 3.49
CA VAL A 12 9.43 -6.33 4.42
C VAL A 12 10.29 -5.13 4.82
N GLU A 13 11.56 -5.38 5.13
CA GLU A 13 12.49 -4.32 5.50
C GLU A 13 12.67 -3.31 4.37
N ALA A 14 12.85 -3.79 3.14
CA ALA A 14 13.00 -2.92 1.98
C ALA A 14 11.75 -2.07 1.76
N LEU A 15 10.57 -2.68 1.91
CA LEU A 15 9.29 -1.97 1.76
C LEU A 15 9.08 -0.94 2.87
N ASN A 16 9.50 -1.28 4.08
CA ASN A 16 9.38 -0.34 5.20
C ASN A 16 10.28 0.90 5.03
N ARG A 17 11.43 0.72 4.41
CA ARG A 17 12.35 1.85 4.14
C ARG A 17 11.96 2.66 2.92
N ALA A 18 11.22 2.08 2.00
CA ALA A 18 10.83 2.76 0.77
C ALA A 18 9.84 3.89 1.09
N LYS A 19 10.17 5.10 0.69
CA LYS A 19 9.26 6.24 0.84
C LYS A 19 8.20 6.26 -0.24
N ILE A 20 8.57 5.81 -1.42
CA ILE A 20 7.66 5.69 -2.56
C ILE A 20 7.68 4.25 -3.04
N LEU A 21 6.50 3.68 -3.18
CA LEU A 21 6.29 2.34 -3.69
C LEU A 21 5.65 2.45 -5.06
N GLY A 22 6.23 1.81 -6.07
CA GLY A 22 5.59 1.69 -7.36
C GLY A 22 4.54 0.58 -7.31
N VAL A 23 3.34 0.85 -7.78
CA VAL A 23 2.27 -0.16 -7.82
C VAL A 23 1.64 -0.20 -9.21
N ARG A 24 1.29 -1.41 -9.67
CA ARG A 24 0.52 -1.59 -10.90
C ARG A 24 -0.30 -2.87 -10.82
N ALA A 25 -1.55 -2.79 -11.25
CA ALA A 25 -2.40 -3.96 -11.43
C ALA A 25 -2.00 -4.62 -12.76
N GLY A 26 -1.94 -5.95 -12.76
CA GLY A 26 -1.50 -6.68 -13.96
C GLY A 26 -0.06 -6.37 -14.34
N THR A 27 0.24 -6.46 -15.64
CA THR A 27 1.59 -6.23 -16.16
C THR A 27 1.64 -5.18 -17.25
N GLU A 28 0.49 -4.66 -17.66
CA GLU A 28 0.38 -3.72 -18.79
C GLU A 28 0.34 -2.26 -18.38
N HIS A 29 -0.04 -1.97 -17.15
CA HIS A 29 -0.08 -0.61 -16.64
C HIS A 29 1.32 -0.12 -16.27
N ARG A 30 1.49 1.18 -16.27
CA ARG A 30 2.68 1.79 -15.71
C ARG A 30 2.60 1.76 -14.21
N TYR A 31 3.77 1.77 -13.55
CA TYR A 31 3.81 1.92 -12.11
C TYR A 31 3.34 3.31 -11.70
N THR A 32 2.56 3.35 -10.63
CA THR A 32 2.16 4.60 -9.98
C THR A 32 2.89 4.67 -8.65
N GLY A 33 3.54 5.79 -8.37
CA GLY A 33 4.23 5.99 -7.08
C GLY A 33 3.25 6.36 -5.98
N VAL A 34 3.27 5.58 -4.89
CA VAL A 34 2.38 5.80 -3.75
C VAL A 34 3.16 5.71 -2.44
N TRP A 35 2.59 6.26 -1.38
CA TRP A 35 3.11 6.05 -0.04
C TRP A 35 2.74 4.65 0.44
N THR A 36 3.63 4.04 1.22
CA THR A 36 3.42 2.70 1.77
C THR A 36 3.86 2.66 3.23
N VAL A 37 3.18 1.84 4.01
CA VAL A 37 3.55 1.58 5.41
C VAL A 37 3.55 0.08 5.66
N VAL A 38 4.35 -0.33 6.64
CA VAL A 38 4.38 -1.70 7.12
C VAL A 38 3.87 -1.71 8.57
N VAL A 39 2.89 -2.56 8.83
CA VAL A 39 2.32 -2.75 10.16
C VAL A 39 2.31 -4.25 10.44
N ASP A 40 3.01 -4.67 11.48
CA ASP A 40 3.11 -6.10 11.87
C ASP A 40 3.55 -7.01 10.71
N GLY A 41 4.52 -6.54 9.92
CA GLY A 41 5.03 -7.28 8.77
C GLY A 41 4.12 -7.29 7.56
N ARG A 42 3.01 -6.56 7.61
CA ARG A 42 2.03 -6.47 6.53
C ARG A 42 2.16 -5.14 5.82
N VAL A 43 1.99 -5.15 4.52
CA VAL A 43 2.26 -3.99 3.64
C VAL A 43 0.95 -3.36 3.19
N PHE A 44 0.84 -2.06 3.40
CA PHE A 44 -0.38 -1.32 3.10
C PHE A 44 -0.09 -0.08 2.26
N ALA A 45 -1.08 0.30 1.46
CA ALA A 45 -1.11 1.58 0.77
C ALA A 45 -2.55 2.11 0.83
N ARG A 46 -2.69 3.41 0.61
CA ARG A 46 -4.01 4.05 0.66
C ARG A 46 -4.13 5.02 -0.50
N SER A 47 -5.23 4.96 -1.22
CA SER A 47 -5.44 5.86 -2.35
C SER A 47 -6.00 7.19 -1.87
N TRP A 48 -5.45 8.27 -2.43
CA TRP A 48 -5.94 9.62 -2.17
C TRP A 48 -7.33 9.85 -2.74
N ASN A 49 -7.62 9.19 -3.85
CA ASN A 49 -8.91 9.31 -4.52
C ASN A 49 -9.33 7.96 -5.10
N ASP A 50 -10.54 7.92 -5.66
CA ASP A 50 -11.10 6.71 -6.25
C ASP A 50 -11.40 6.94 -7.74
N LYS A 51 -10.40 7.46 -8.46
CA LYS A 51 -10.55 7.72 -9.90
C LYS A 51 -10.76 6.44 -10.70
N PRO A 52 -11.68 6.44 -11.66
CA PRO A 52 -11.90 5.25 -12.51
C PRO A 52 -10.65 4.74 -13.22
N THR A 53 -9.71 5.63 -13.54
CA THR A 53 -8.46 5.28 -14.22
C THR A 53 -7.28 5.16 -13.26
N GLY A 54 -7.52 5.29 -11.95
CA GLY A 54 -6.46 5.27 -10.95
C GLY A 54 -6.05 3.85 -10.55
N TRP A 55 -4.89 3.75 -9.87
CA TRP A 55 -4.33 2.47 -9.47
C TRP A 55 -5.23 1.69 -8.51
N PHE A 56 -5.95 2.40 -7.64
CA PHE A 56 -6.81 1.76 -6.65
C PHE A 56 -7.92 0.96 -7.32
N ARG A 57 -8.63 1.57 -8.27
CA ARG A 57 -9.68 0.87 -9.01
C ARG A 57 -9.12 -0.21 -9.93
N ALA A 58 -7.93 0.01 -10.48
CA ALA A 58 -7.29 -1.02 -11.30
C ALA A 58 -7.07 -2.30 -10.50
N PHE A 59 -6.57 -2.19 -9.26
CA PHE A 59 -6.41 -3.35 -8.37
C PHE A 59 -7.75 -3.93 -7.91
N ARG A 60 -8.80 -3.12 -7.80
CA ARG A 60 -10.13 -3.62 -7.48
C ARG A 60 -10.68 -4.50 -8.59
N LYS A 61 -10.38 -4.18 -9.84
CA LYS A 61 -10.77 -4.99 -10.99
C LYS A 61 -9.86 -6.20 -11.18
N GLN A 62 -8.57 -6.02 -10.98
CA GLN A 62 -7.57 -7.07 -11.17
C GLN A 62 -6.65 -7.09 -9.95
N PRO A 63 -6.94 -7.94 -8.96
CA PRO A 63 -6.16 -7.95 -7.71
C PRO A 63 -4.71 -8.36 -7.86
N SER A 64 -4.36 -9.13 -8.89
CA SER A 64 -2.97 -9.54 -9.15
C SER A 64 -2.22 -8.41 -9.83
N GLY A 65 -1.00 -8.17 -9.36
CA GLY A 65 -0.17 -7.13 -9.94
C GLY A 65 1.24 -7.20 -9.40
N THR A 66 1.95 -6.09 -9.47
CA THR A 66 3.35 -6.01 -9.06
C THR A 66 3.58 -4.73 -8.28
N ILE A 67 4.44 -4.81 -7.28
CA ILE A 67 4.95 -3.64 -6.59
C ILE A 67 6.45 -3.53 -6.83
N GLN A 68 6.97 -2.31 -6.81
CA GLN A 68 8.38 -2.04 -7.06
C GLN A 68 8.94 -1.13 -5.98
N ALA A 69 10.03 -1.57 -5.36
CA ALA A 69 10.76 -0.80 -4.38
C ALA A 69 12.24 -0.86 -4.77
N GLY A 70 12.80 0.26 -5.21
CA GLY A 70 14.16 0.27 -5.76
C GLY A 70 14.27 -0.69 -6.94
N ASP A 71 15.19 -1.65 -6.86
CA ASP A 71 15.39 -2.65 -7.92
C ASP A 71 14.51 -3.89 -7.74
N LEU A 72 13.74 -3.96 -6.66
CA LEU A 72 12.90 -5.12 -6.40
C LEU A 72 11.55 -4.97 -7.09
N GLU A 73 11.18 -5.97 -7.88
CA GLU A 73 9.84 -6.09 -8.45
C GLU A 73 9.21 -7.35 -7.85
N ILE A 74 8.08 -7.20 -7.21
CA ILE A 74 7.49 -8.24 -6.38
C ILE A 74 6.05 -8.51 -6.83
N PRO A 75 5.73 -9.75 -7.25
CA PRO A 75 4.35 -10.10 -7.56
C PRO A 75 3.51 -10.05 -6.29
N VAL A 76 2.34 -9.45 -6.40
CA VAL A 76 1.44 -9.28 -5.25
C VAL A 76 0.00 -9.53 -5.62
N ARG A 77 -0.80 -9.70 -4.58
CA ARG A 77 -2.25 -9.68 -4.67
C ARG A 77 -2.77 -8.60 -3.73
N ALA A 78 -3.63 -7.76 -4.24
CA ALA A 78 -4.22 -6.66 -3.47
C ALA A 78 -5.50 -7.09 -2.79
N LYS A 79 -5.67 -6.70 -1.54
CA LYS A 79 -6.89 -6.95 -0.76
C LYS A 79 -7.39 -5.65 -0.19
N LEU A 80 -8.68 -5.39 -0.32
CA LEU A 80 -9.29 -4.24 0.34
C LEU A 80 -9.34 -4.49 1.85
N VAL A 81 -8.85 -3.55 2.63
CA VAL A 81 -8.89 -3.62 4.09
C VAL A 81 -10.26 -3.12 4.57
N ARG A 82 -10.99 -3.96 5.27
CA ARG A 82 -12.30 -3.63 5.81
C ARG A 82 -12.32 -3.44 7.32
N SER A 83 -11.31 -3.92 8.03
CA SER A 83 -11.21 -3.81 9.48
C SER A 83 -10.92 -2.39 9.92
N ALA A 84 -11.77 -1.83 10.77
CA ALA A 84 -11.57 -0.50 11.33
C ALA A 84 -10.27 -0.44 12.15
N ARG A 85 -9.99 -1.49 12.92
CA ARG A 85 -8.78 -1.55 13.73
C ARG A 85 -7.52 -1.51 12.88
N ILE A 86 -7.51 -2.24 11.77
CA ILE A 86 -6.36 -2.24 10.85
C ILE A 86 -6.26 -0.89 10.14
N ARG A 87 -7.39 -0.32 9.71
CA ARG A 87 -7.39 1.00 9.10
C ARG A 87 -6.81 2.06 10.03
N ASP A 88 -7.15 2.01 11.30
CA ASP A 88 -6.64 2.95 12.30
C ASP A 88 -5.13 2.76 12.51
N ALA A 89 -4.66 1.51 12.55
CA ALA A 89 -3.22 1.22 12.67
C ALA A 89 -2.45 1.73 11.47
N VAL A 90 -3.02 1.61 10.27
CA VAL A 90 -2.41 2.13 9.04
C VAL A 90 -2.34 3.65 9.08
N THR A 91 -3.39 4.31 9.56
CA THR A 91 -3.40 5.77 9.70
C THR A 91 -2.29 6.23 10.64
N ALA A 92 -2.13 5.57 11.78
CA ALA A 92 -1.06 5.88 12.74
C ALA A 92 0.32 5.64 12.12
N ALA A 93 0.46 4.56 11.35
CA ALA A 93 1.73 4.24 10.69
C ALA A 93 2.13 5.30 9.65
N PHE A 94 1.17 5.85 8.91
CA PHE A 94 1.45 6.97 8.01
C PHE A 94 1.99 8.18 8.75
N ALA A 95 1.38 8.53 9.88
CA ALA A 95 1.83 9.66 10.68
C ALA A 95 3.23 9.45 11.24
N GLU A 96 3.57 8.21 11.60
CA GLU A 96 4.88 7.89 12.14
C GLU A 96 5.97 7.88 11.06
N LYS A 97 5.69 7.27 9.92
CA LYS A 97 6.67 7.13 8.83
C LYS A 97 6.92 8.44 8.09
N TYR A 98 5.86 9.17 7.79
CA TYR A 98 5.92 10.42 7.01
C TYR A 98 5.77 11.61 7.94
N ASN A 99 6.71 11.75 8.86
CA ASN A 99 6.64 12.70 9.97
C ASN A 99 7.38 14.01 9.71
N THR A 100 7.65 14.34 8.46
CA THR A 100 8.26 15.60 8.11
C THR A 100 7.22 16.72 8.08
N LYS A 101 7.70 17.95 8.25
CA LYS A 101 6.84 19.13 8.21
C LYS A 101 6.09 19.24 6.89
N GLY A 102 6.75 18.94 5.78
CA GLY A 102 6.13 18.97 4.46
C GLY A 102 5.13 17.86 4.21
N SER A 103 5.18 16.77 4.98
CA SER A 103 4.27 15.64 4.82
C SER A 103 3.00 15.75 5.66
N ARG A 104 2.98 16.62 6.67
CA ARG A 104 1.87 16.70 7.63
C ARG A 104 0.50 16.84 6.97
N LYS A 105 0.40 17.74 6.02
CA LYS A 105 -0.83 18.02 5.29
C LYS A 105 -1.37 16.76 4.59
N TRP A 106 -0.48 15.98 4.00
CA TRP A 106 -0.86 14.74 3.30
C TRP A 106 -1.26 13.64 4.28
N VAL A 107 -0.53 13.54 5.40
CA VAL A 107 -0.87 12.58 6.46
C VAL A 107 -2.26 12.88 7.02
N GLU A 108 -2.57 14.15 7.29
CA GLU A 108 -3.90 14.57 7.76
C GLU A 108 -4.98 14.22 6.73
N GLY A 109 -4.70 14.44 5.44
CA GLY A 109 -5.61 14.10 4.36
C GLY A 109 -5.90 12.61 4.29
N PHE A 110 -4.90 11.76 4.51
CA PHE A 110 -5.08 10.31 4.51
C PHE A 110 -5.90 9.81 5.71
N ALA A 111 -6.09 10.62 6.73
CA ALA A 111 -6.94 10.28 7.88
C ALA A 111 -8.43 10.63 7.64
N GLU A 112 -8.74 11.29 6.54
CA GLU A 112 -10.13 11.62 6.20
C GLU A 112 -10.93 10.35 5.93
N PRO A 113 -12.18 10.25 6.43
CA PRO A 113 -12.97 9.02 6.30
C PRO A 113 -13.11 8.49 4.88
N GLU A 114 -13.28 9.35 3.88
CA GLU A 114 -13.43 8.93 2.50
C GLU A 114 -12.16 8.33 1.92
N ARG A 115 -11.00 8.59 2.51
CA ARG A 115 -9.72 8.01 2.09
C ARG A 115 -9.35 6.78 2.91
N VAL A 116 -9.75 6.75 4.18
CA VAL A 116 -9.51 5.60 5.05
C VAL A 116 -10.09 4.32 4.45
N VAL A 117 -11.25 4.41 3.81
CA VAL A 117 -11.88 3.24 3.17
C VAL A 117 -11.14 2.75 1.93
N ASN A 118 -10.21 3.55 1.40
CA ASN A 118 -9.39 3.19 0.23
C ASN A 118 -8.06 2.54 0.64
N THR A 119 -8.05 1.78 1.72
CA THR A 119 -6.86 1.09 2.20
C THR A 119 -6.75 -0.30 1.58
N ILE A 120 -5.59 -0.57 1.00
CA ILE A 120 -5.26 -1.85 0.36
C ILE A 120 -4.11 -2.50 1.13
N GLU A 121 -4.21 -3.81 1.32
CA GLU A 121 -3.08 -4.62 1.76
C GLU A 121 -2.53 -5.38 0.56
N PHE A 122 -1.21 -5.36 0.38
CA PHE A 122 -0.54 -6.19 -0.61
C PHE A 122 0.01 -7.43 0.07
N VAL A 123 -0.32 -8.59 -0.47
CA VAL A 123 0.20 -9.88 0.01
C VAL A 123 0.97 -10.54 -1.13
N PRO A 124 1.86 -11.51 -0.83
CA PRO A 124 2.59 -12.22 -1.89
C PRO A 124 1.64 -12.83 -2.92
N GLY A 125 1.96 -12.59 -4.18
CA GLY A 125 1.15 -13.09 -5.29
C GLY A 125 1.48 -14.49 -5.72
#